data_1777edd22b8bab0e1865ce36b64b10a4
#
_entry.id   1777edd22b8bab0e1865ce36b64b10a4
#
_cell.length_a   1.000
_cell.length_b   1.000
_cell.length_c   1.000
_cell.angle_alpha   90.00
_cell.angle_beta   90.00
_cell.angle_gamma   90.00
#
_symmetry.space_group_name_H-M   'P 1'
#
loop_
_entity.id
_entity.type
_entity.pdbx_description
1 polymer ?
#
loop_
_entity_poly.entity_id
_entity_poly.type
_entity_poly.pdbx_seq_one_letter_code
_entity_poly.pdbx_strand_id
1 'polypeptide(L)'
;MKVMSIFGTRPEMIKMWATLKKLDELNFDHVMVHTGQNFTPELRDFFFRDLKLRKPDYELDIDTSSGYGPEVADVIRKSDALMEKVKPDALLVLLLTVAAYCLMRATPAASWRWLLLVGVAMGFAFLAKMLQGFLVLPGFGLAYLLFAPTSWPKRVLHLLGAVGALIAAAGWWVLAVQLTPASARPYIGGSTDNTVLDLALGYNGINRLLGHHREGTPLGNWGGSTVPMFGGHSGLHRLFTGEMANEISWLIVVALFVVAFGTYLAARRALSRGELCALLMWGAWLVLTGVVFSFMGGMVHPYYTVAMAPAVAGLVGIGAVWAWRRRSSWDGRCALASMIVLAASPSALLLHRNAFGPMWLPWLVAGLAVVSAAAVLRPRPPLVVLVAGCVAGLAGTAAVSVATAAMPHHGTMPTAIRSSKVSGVWMNDEATNSELAGLLAATHTRWSAATNGSQSAAALEIASGTSVMAVGGWSGDPVPTLQQFIDDVHAGKISYYVEAGRGRSSPATHGEVIRNTVHTASHTREIADWVAANYPGTMIGGSTVYRLS
;
A
#
# COMPACT_ATOMS: atom_id res chain seq x y z
N MET A 1 6.12 -18.48 -4.50
CA MET A 1 5.89 -17.04 -4.76
C MET A 1 4.72 -16.97 -5.70
N LYS A 2 3.70 -16.20 -5.37
CA LYS A 2 2.53 -16.03 -6.23
C LYS A 2 2.77 -14.83 -7.15
N VAL A 3 2.71 -15.03 -8.45
CA VAL A 3 2.88 -13.99 -9.47
C VAL A 3 1.60 -13.91 -10.26
N MET A 4 1.05 -12.71 -10.43
CA MET A 4 -0.12 -12.51 -11.28
C MET A 4 0.29 -11.74 -12.53
N SER A 5 -0.07 -12.27 -13.70
CA SER A 5 0.11 -11.63 -15.00
C SER A 5 -1.26 -11.32 -15.59
N ILE A 6 -1.53 -10.04 -15.86
CA ILE A 6 -2.80 -9.58 -16.45
C ILE A 6 -2.52 -9.09 -17.87
N PHE A 7 -3.26 -9.57 -18.84
CA PHE A 7 -3.18 -9.15 -20.24
C PHE A 7 -4.52 -9.38 -20.94
N GLY A 8 -4.81 -8.61 -21.98
CA GLY A 8 -6.10 -8.66 -22.64
C GLY A 8 -6.02 -8.68 -24.15
N THR A 9 -4.92 -8.20 -24.72
CA THR A 9 -4.80 -8.04 -26.16
C THR A 9 -3.68 -8.90 -26.73
N ARG A 10 -3.80 -9.24 -28.01
CA ARG A 10 -2.78 -10.00 -28.75
C ARG A 10 -1.36 -9.41 -28.64
N PRO A 11 -1.14 -8.09 -28.80
CA PRO A 11 0.18 -7.51 -28.64
C PRO A 11 0.79 -7.71 -27.25
N GLU A 12 -0.03 -7.69 -26.19
CA GLU A 12 0.41 -7.94 -24.82
C GLU A 12 0.81 -9.41 -24.63
N MET A 13 0.01 -10.35 -25.15
CA MET A 13 0.35 -11.77 -25.13
C MET A 13 1.70 -12.06 -25.79
N ILE A 14 1.97 -11.46 -26.93
CA ILE A 14 3.24 -11.61 -27.65
C ILE A 14 4.40 -11.00 -26.85
N LYS A 15 4.22 -9.80 -26.29
CA LYS A 15 5.26 -9.12 -25.49
C LYS A 15 5.58 -9.87 -24.19
N MET A 16 4.58 -10.44 -23.56
CA MET A 16 4.73 -11.15 -22.28
C MET A 16 5.06 -12.64 -22.42
N TRP A 17 4.99 -13.19 -23.63
CA TRP A 17 5.12 -14.62 -23.90
C TRP A 17 6.31 -15.29 -23.20
N ALA A 18 7.52 -14.75 -23.39
CA ALA A 18 8.73 -15.32 -22.79
C ALA A 18 8.70 -15.29 -21.26
N THR A 19 8.15 -14.22 -20.68
CA THR A 19 7.99 -14.06 -19.23
C THR A 19 6.96 -15.03 -18.67
N LEU A 20 5.78 -15.14 -19.31
CA LEU A 20 4.70 -16.04 -18.89
C LEU A 20 5.19 -17.50 -18.91
N LYS A 21 5.85 -17.91 -20.00
CA LYS A 21 6.40 -19.24 -20.13
C LYS A 21 7.47 -19.52 -19.08
N LYS A 22 8.34 -18.54 -18.81
CA LYS A 22 9.41 -18.72 -17.82
C LYS A 22 8.89 -18.82 -16.38
N LEU A 23 7.84 -18.10 -16.06
CA LEU A 23 7.19 -18.17 -14.75
C LEU A 23 6.58 -19.56 -14.51
N ASP A 24 5.94 -20.14 -15.53
CA ASP A 24 5.38 -21.48 -15.47
C ASP A 24 6.48 -22.56 -15.36
N GLU A 25 7.57 -22.44 -16.13
CA GLU A 25 8.72 -23.37 -16.09
C GLU A 25 9.43 -23.37 -14.73
N LEU A 26 9.48 -22.25 -14.03
CA LEU A 26 10.15 -22.12 -12.74
C LEU A 26 9.29 -22.56 -11.54
N ASN A 27 8.11 -23.16 -11.79
CA ASN A 27 7.16 -23.59 -10.76
C ASN A 27 6.80 -22.49 -9.74
N PHE A 28 6.69 -21.25 -10.19
CA PHE A 28 6.05 -20.22 -9.40
C PHE A 28 4.56 -20.51 -9.28
N ASP A 29 3.93 -20.08 -8.19
CA ASP A 29 2.47 -19.98 -8.09
C ASP A 29 2.03 -18.82 -9.00
N HIS A 30 1.99 -19.09 -10.32
CA HIS A 30 1.74 -18.10 -11.35
C HIS A 30 0.26 -18.08 -11.71
N VAL A 31 -0.38 -16.95 -11.43
CA VAL A 31 -1.77 -16.68 -11.78
C VAL A 31 -1.80 -15.90 -13.08
N MET A 32 -2.32 -16.50 -14.13
CA MET A 32 -2.48 -15.90 -15.45
C MET A 32 -3.91 -15.42 -15.64
N VAL A 33 -4.09 -14.14 -15.94
CA VAL A 33 -5.39 -13.48 -16.07
C VAL A 33 -5.52 -12.90 -17.46
N HIS A 34 -6.55 -13.32 -18.19
CA HIS A 34 -6.93 -12.71 -19.46
C HIS A 34 -8.14 -11.81 -19.25
N THR A 35 -8.08 -10.55 -19.70
CA THR A 35 -9.17 -9.58 -19.49
C THR A 35 -10.41 -9.86 -20.33
N GLY A 36 -10.29 -10.63 -21.40
CA GLY A 36 -11.41 -10.93 -22.30
C GLY A 36 -11.58 -9.94 -23.45
N GLN A 37 -10.75 -8.88 -23.55
CA GLN A 37 -10.85 -7.89 -24.64
C GLN A 37 -10.73 -8.50 -26.04
N ASN A 38 -9.93 -9.55 -26.21
CA ASN A 38 -9.88 -10.35 -27.44
C ASN A 38 -10.64 -11.65 -27.21
N PHE A 39 -11.90 -11.70 -27.57
CA PHE A 39 -12.81 -12.82 -27.28
C PHE A 39 -13.01 -13.80 -28.43
N THR A 40 -12.64 -13.43 -29.68
CA THR A 40 -12.77 -14.36 -30.82
C THR A 40 -11.65 -15.41 -30.80
N PRO A 41 -11.92 -16.65 -31.24
CA PRO A 41 -10.91 -17.71 -31.28
C PRO A 41 -9.64 -17.33 -32.04
N GLU A 42 -9.77 -16.54 -33.12
CA GLU A 42 -8.67 -16.08 -33.98
C GLU A 42 -7.76 -15.07 -33.27
N LEU A 43 -8.31 -14.30 -32.35
CA LEU A 43 -7.60 -13.25 -31.60
C LEU A 43 -7.10 -13.71 -30.24
N ARG A 44 -7.58 -14.86 -29.73
CA ARG A 44 -7.28 -15.40 -28.41
C ARG A 44 -6.74 -16.83 -28.47
N ASP A 45 -7.58 -17.80 -28.80
CA ASP A 45 -7.29 -19.22 -28.62
C ASP A 45 -6.16 -19.70 -29.52
N PHE A 46 -6.05 -19.19 -30.74
CA PHE A 46 -4.96 -19.52 -31.65
C PHE A 46 -3.62 -19.03 -31.10
N PHE A 47 -3.59 -17.87 -30.42
CA PHE A 47 -2.36 -17.34 -29.82
C PHE A 47 -1.92 -18.16 -28.61
N PHE A 48 -2.82 -18.57 -27.72
CA PHE A 48 -2.47 -19.48 -26.63
C PHE A 48 -1.86 -20.77 -27.15
N ARG A 49 -2.47 -21.36 -28.20
CA ARG A 49 -1.97 -22.58 -28.84
C ARG A 49 -0.62 -22.37 -29.53
N ASP A 50 -0.50 -21.35 -30.36
CA ASP A 50 0.68 -21.10 -31.20
C ASP A 50 1.90 -20.67 -30.37
N LEU A 51 1.70 -19.91 -29.31
CA LEU A 51 2.72 -19.52 -28.35
C LEU A 51 2.99 -20.61 -27.31
N LYS A 52 2.25 -21.72 -27.32
CA LYS A 52 2.34 -22.83 -26.35
C LYS A 52 2.22 -22.34 -24.91
N LEU A 53 1.29 -21.43 -24.65
CA LEU A 53 0.91 -20.98 -23.34
C LEU A 53 -0.21 -21.86 -22.79
N ARG A 54 -0.22 -22.10 -21.47
CA ARG A 54 -1.35 -22.73 -20.81
C ARG A 54 -2.57 -21.80 -20.81
N LYS A 55 -3.75 -22.34 -20.57
CA LYS A 55 -4.95 -21.53 -20.40
C LYS A 55 -4.80 -20.59 -19.20
N PRO A 56 -5.37 -19.39 -19.25
CA PRO A 56 -5.38 -18.47 -18.10
C PRO A 56 -6.16 -19.10 -16.93
N ASP A 57 -5.74 -18.79 -15.70
CA ASP A 57 -6.42 -19.24 -14.48
C ASP A 57 -7.73 -18.50 -14.27
N TYR A 58 -7.79 -17.25 -14.73
CA TYR A 58 -8.98 -16.41 -14.69
C TYR A 58 -9.16 -15.71 -16.05
N GLU A 59 -10.39 -15.78 -16.53
CA GLU A 59 -10.89 -14.92 -17.59
C GLU A 59 -11.86 -13.93 -16.95
N LEU A 60 -11.65 -12.63 -17.15
CA LEU A 60 -12.52 -11.62 -16.52
C LEU A 60 -13.86 -11.49 -17.23
N ASP A 61 -14.00 -12.08 -18.41
CA ASP A 61 -15.23 -12.13 -19.21
C ASP A 61 -15.90 -10.75 -19.31
N ILE A 62 -15.13 -9.80 -19.84
CA ILE A 62 -15.51 -8.40 -19.89
C ILE A 62 -16.58 -8.21 -20.96
N ASP A 63 -17.65 -7.51 -20.63
CA ASP A 63 -18.68 -7.16 -21.61
C ASP A 63 -18.16 -6.11 -22.58
N THR A 64 -17.78 -6.55 -23.77
CA THR A 64 -17.32 -5.70 -24.87
C THR A 64 -18.47 -5.20 -25.75
N SER A 65 -19.71 -5.67 -25.53
CA SER A 65 -20.89 -5.33 -26.36
C SER A 65 -21.45 -3.95 -26.03
N SER A 66 -21.19 -3.45 -24.81
CA SER A 66 -21.78 -2.20 -24.29
C SER A 66 -20.94 -0.95 -24.59
N GLY A 67 -19.80 -1.11 -25.32
CA GLY A 67 -18.91 -0.01 -25.68
C GLY A 67 -17.70 0.11 -24.74
N TYR A 68 -16.70 0.94 -25.13
CA TYR A 68 -15.38 1.01 -24.49
C TYR A 68 -15.40 1.41 -23.01
N GLY A 69 -16.37 2.21 -22.61
CA GLY A 69 -16.47 2.70 -21.24
C GLY A 69 -16.94 1.67 -20.23
N PRO A 70 -18.07 1.00 -20.46
CA PRO A 70 -18.50 -0.12 -19.65
C PRO A 70 -17.44 -1.24 -19.61
N GLU A 71 -16.73 -1.47 -20.71
CA GLU A 71 -15.62 -2.40 -20.78
C GLU A 71 -14.52 -2.03 -19.78
N VAL A 72 -14.07 -0.76 -19.75
CA VAL A 72 -13.05 -0.27 -18.80
C VAL A 72 -13.55 -0.34 -17.36
N ALA A 73 -14.78 0.06 -17.10
CA ALA A 73 -15.37 -0.02 -15.75
C ALA A 73 -15.47 -1.48 -15.26
N ASP A 74 -15.81 -2.42 -16.14
CA ASP A 74 -15.88 -3.85 -15.84
C ASP A 74 -14.48 -4.45 -15.61
N VAL A 75 -13.47 -4.02 -16.41
CA VAL A 75 -12.05 -4.36 -16.17
C VAL A 75 -11.63 -3.91 -14.79
N ILE A 76 -11.88 -2.65 -14.43
CA ILE A 76 -11.50 -2.09 -13.14
C ILE A 76 -12.16 -2.87 -12.01
N ARG A 77 -13.49 -3.07 -12.06
CA ARG A 77 -14.26 -3.77 -11.02
C ARG A 77 -13.79 -5.21 -10.85
N LYS A 78 -13.62 -5.96 -11.94
CA LYS A 78 -13.20 -7.36 -11.91
C LYS A 78 -11.74 -7.52 -11.56
N SER A 79 -10.88 -6.57 -11.96
CA SER A 79 -9.48 -6.51 -11.53
C SER A 79 -9.34 -6.17 -10.05
N ASP A 80 -10.17 -5.27 -9.52
CA ASP A 80 -10.20 -4.92 -8.11
C ASP A 80 -10.57 -6.12 -7.24
N ALA A 81 -11.65 -6.84 -7.60
CA ALA A 81 -12.04 -8.07 -6.94
C ALA A 81 -10.97 -9.18 -7.02
N LEU A 82 -10.16 -9.20 -8.08
CA LEU A 82 -9.04 -10.12 -8.22
C LEU A 82 -7.82 -9.65 -7.42
N MET A 83 -7.54 -8.34 -7.40
CA MET A 83 -6.46 -7.74 -6.59
C MET A 83 -6.72 -7.91 -5.10
N GLU A 84 -7.97 -7.92 -4.66
CA GLU A 84 -8.36 -8.26 -3.29
C GLU A 84 -7.91 -9.69 -2.92
N LYS A 85 -7.91 -10.61 -3.88
CA LYS A 85 -7.40 -11.99 -3.68
C LYS A 85 -5.87 -12.07 -3.70
N VAL A 86 -5.18 -11.23 -4.45
CA VAL A 86 -3.71 -11.33 -4.69
C VAL A 86 -2.90 -10.44 -3.75
N LYS A 87 -3.47 -9.36 -3.21
CA LYS A 87 -2.90 -8.45 -2.20
C LYS A 87 -1.48 -7.94 -2.55
N PRO A 88 -1.33 -6.90 -3.39
CA PRO A 88 -0.02 -6.40 -3.85
C PRO A 88 0.90 -5.91 -2.72
N ASP A 89 0.38 -5.45 -1.58
CA ASP A 89 1.19 -5.11 -0.41
C ASP A 89 1.88 -6.33 0.22
N ALA A 90 1.28 -7.51 0.09
CA ALA A 90 1.92 -8.76 0.48
C ALA A 90 3.14 -9.08 -0.38
N LEU A 91 3.15 -8.67 -1.66
CA LEU A 91 4.30 -8.84 -2.55
C LEU A 91 5.51 -8.01 -2.07
N LEU A 92 5.29 -6.75 -1.69
CA LEU A 92 6.37 -5.93 -1.11
C LEU A 92 6.97 -6.61 0.11
N VAL A 93 6.13 -7.02 1.08
CA VAL A 93 6.58 -7.68 2.32
C VAL A 93 7.34 -8.98 2.02
N LEU A 94 6.86 -9.78 1.06
CA LEU A 94 7.55 -10.98 0.60
C LEU A 94 8.94 -10.66 0.05
N LEU A 95 9.05 -9.68 -0.86
CA LEU A 95 10.31 -9.29 -1.49
C LEU A 95 11.31 -8.75 -0.47
N LEU A 96 10.88 -7.94 0.48
CA LEU A 96 11.71 -7.45 1.57
C LEU A 96 12.20 -8.61 2.46
N THR A 97 11.34 -9.59 2.75
CA THR A 97 11.68 -10.76 3.56
C THR A 97 12.64 -11.69 2.81
N VAL A 98 12.43 -11.90 1.51
CA VAL A 98 13.37 -12.63 0.64
C VAL A 98 14.73 -11.93 0.59
N ALA A 99 14.76 -10.61 0.46
CA ALA A 99 16.01 -9.84 0.51
C ALA A 99 16.74 -10.01 1.85
N ALA A 100 16.01 -9.96 2.98
CA ALA A 100 16.58 -10.23 4.31
C ALA A 100 17.14 -11.65 4.41
N TYR A 101 16.39 -12.66 3.94
CA TYR A 101 16.88 -14.04 3.89
C TYR A 101 18.15 -14.16 3.05
N CYS A 102 18.18 -13.59 1.84
CA CYS A 102 19.35 -13.60 0.99
C CYS A 102 20.56 -12.90 1.65
N LEU A 103 20.31 -11.78 2.36
CA LEU A 103 21.36 -11.08 3.11
C LEU A 103 21.93 -11.95 4.25
N MET A 104 21.07 -12.64 4.99
CA MET A 104 21.49 -13.57 6.05
C MET A 104 22.28 -14.76 5.50
N ARG A 105 22.03 -15.17 4.26
CA ARG A 105 22.82 -16.19 3.55
C ARG A 105 24.12 -15.63 2.98
N ALA A 106 24.11 -14.37 2.54
CA ALA A 106 25.27 -13.70 1.95
C ALA A 106 26.36 -13.38 2.97
N THR A 107 25.95 -12.88 4.14
CA THR A 107 26.89 -12.26 5.09
C THR A 107 27.88 -13.24 5.70
N PRO A 108 27.54 -14.45 6.18
CA PRO A 108 28.49 -15.36 6.83
C PRO A 108 29.60 -15.87 5.92
N ALA A 109 29.31 -16.02 4.63
CA ALA A 109 30.22 -16.54 3.64
C ALA A 109 30.79 -15.46 2.69
N ALA A 110 30.48 -14.18 2.92
CA ALA A 110 30.78 -13.07 2.02
C ALA A 110 30.38 -13.36 0.55
N SER A 111 29.22 -14.01 0.37
CA SER A 111 28.77 -14.50 -0.93
C SER A 111 28.16 -13.38 -1.77
N TRP A 112 28.89 -12.96 -2.81
CA TRP A 112 28.40 -11.96 -3.76
C TRP A 112 27.14 -12.43 -4.51
N ARG A 113 27.00 -13.74 -4.79
CA ARG A 113 25.82 -14.31 -5.49
C ARG A 113 24.53 -14.11 -4.71
N TRP A 114 24.55 -14.41 -3.41
CA TRP A 114 23.41 -14.15 -2.55
C TRP A 114 23.12 -12.65 -2.42
N LEU A 115 24.14 -11.81 -2.45
CA LEU A 115 23.97 -10.36 -2.37
C LEU A 115 23.39 -9.78 -3.67
N LEU A 116 23.73 -10.35 -4.84
CA LEU A 116 23.04 -10.00 -6.10
C LEU A 116 21.53 -10.30 -6.02
N LEU A 117 21.14 -11.44 -5.41
CA LEU A 117 19.73 -11.76 -5.21
C LEU A 117 19.03 -10.77 -4.27
N VAL A 118 19.74 -10.19 -3.29
CA VAL A 118 19.22 -9.03 -2.53
C VAL A 118 18.91 -7.88 -3.48
N GLY A 119 19.84 -7.52 -4.37
CA GLY A 119 19.63 -6.47 -5.35
C GLY A 119 18.43 -6.72 -6.25
N VAL A 120 18.31 -7.94 -6.79
CA VAL A 120 17.16 -8.33 -7.64
C VAL A 120 15.83 -8.20 -6.88
N ALA A 121 15.75 -8.75 -5.65
CA ALA A 121 14.54 -8.66 -4.84
C ALA A 121 14.17 -7.20 -4.53
N MET A 122 15.17 -6.36 -4.26
CA MET A 122 14.96 -4.93 -4.00
C MET A 122 14.54 -4.15 -5.25
N GLY A 123 15.02 -4.54 -6.44
CA GLY A 123 14.57 -3.97 -7.71
C GLY A 123 13.08 -4.27 -7.96
N PHE A 124 12.65 -5.51 -7.74
CA PHE A 124 11.22 -5.87 -7.80
C PHE A 124 10.40 -5.22 -6.68
N ALA A 125 10.95 -5.03 -5.48
CA ALA A 125 10.30 -4.27 -4.42
C ALA A 125 10.06 -2.81 -4.81
N PHE A 126 11.00 -2.19 -5.55
CA PHE A 126 10.80 -0.86 -6.14
C PHE A 126 9.65 -0.87 -7.15
N LEU A 127 9.58 -1.83 -8.05
CA LEU A 127 8.48 -1.94 -9.00
C LEU A 127 7.13 -2.18 -8.32
N ALA A 128 7.12 -2.86 -7.17
CA ALA A 128 5.90 -3.10 -6.38
C ALA A 128 5.42 -1.85 -5.63
N LYS A 129 6.34 -1.06 -5.04
CA LYS A 129 5.95 0.09 -4.18
C LYS A 129 7.02 1.20 -4.11
N MET A 130 7.77 1.40 -5.18
CA MET A 130 8.77 2.48 -5.35
C MET A 130 9.70 2.65 -4.13
N LEU A 131 9.92 3.89 -3.67
CA LEU A 131 10.90 4.20 -2.63
C LEU A 131 10.56 3.60 -1.25
N GLN A 132 9.32 3.19 -0.98
CA GLN A 132 8.98 2.51 0.26
C GLN A 132 9.78 1.22 0.44
N GLY A 133 10.05 0.50 -0.65
CA GLY A 133 10.91 -0.68 -0.64
C GLY A 133 12.33 -0.40 -0.17
N PHE A 134 12.85 0.81 -0.38
CA PHE A 134 14.23 1.16 -0.10
C PHE A 134 14.53 1.52 1.36
N LEU A 135 13.51 1.64 2.20
CA LEU A 135 13.69 1.98 3.63
C LEU A 135 14.57 0.99 4.40
N VAL A 136 14.68 -0.25 3.92
CA VAL A 136 15.51 -1.29 4.54
C VAL A 136 16.96 -1.28 4.08
N LEU A 137 17.26 -0.66 2.93
CA LEU A 137 18.58 -0.71 2.29
C LEU A 137 19.73 -0.19 3.17
N PRO A 138 19.57 0.92 3.93
CA PRO A 138 20.66 1.38 4.80
C PRO A 138 21.05 0.33 5.84
N GLY A 139 20.06 -0.31 6.48
CA GLY A 139 20.29 -1.38 7.45
C GLY A 139 20.93 -2.62 6.83
N PHE A 140 20.47 -3.03 5.65
CA PHE A 140 21.00 -4.19 4.91
C PHE A 140 22.43 -3.96 4.44
N GLY A 141 22.70 -2.79 3.83
CA GLY A 141 24.04 -2.43 3.38
C GLY A 141 25.03 -2.37 4.54
N LEU A 142 24.64 -1.73 5.65
CA LEU A 142 25.48 -1.60 6.84
C LEU A 142 25.74 -2.96 7.50
N ALA A 143 24.73 -3.85 7.57
CA ALA A 143 24.90 -5.19 8.11
C ALA A 143 25.93 -6.00 7.28
N TYR A 144 25.86 -5.97 5.97
CA TYR A 144 26.85 -6.63 5.13
C TYR A 144 28.24 -5.99 5.27
N LEU A 145 28.30 -4.66 5.23
CA LEU A 145 29.54 -3.90 5.29
C LEU A 145 30.33 -4.16 6.58
N LEU A 146 29.63 -4.30 7.72
CA LEU A 146 30.28 -4.51 9.03
C LEU A 146 30.60 -5.98 9.29
N PHE A 147 29.75 -6.92 8.83
CA PHE A 147 29.84 -8.30 9.31
C PHE A 147 30.32 -9.31 8.26
N ALA A 148 30.41 -8.99 6.99
CA ALA A 148 30.93 -9.92 5.98
C ALA A 148 32.43 -10.24 6.22
N PRO A 149 32.86 -11.53 6.21
CA PRO A 149 34.24 -11.94 6.47
C PRO A 149 35.14 -11.81 5.23
N THR A 150 35.25 -10.59 4.70
CA THR A 150 36.13 -10.29 3.54
C THR A 150 36.71 -8.87 3.69
N SER A 151 37.64 -8.50 2.80
CA SER A 151 38.26 -7.17 2.82
C SER A 151 37.27 -6.05 2.47
N TRP A 152 37.49 -4.86 2.98
CA TRP A 152 36.63 -3.69 2.76
C TRP A 152 36.37 -3.38 1.28
N PRO A 153 37.40 -3.37 0.38
CA PRO A 153 37.13 -3.13 -1.04
C PRO A 153 36.22 -4.18 -1.66
N LYS A 154 36.36 -5.45 -1.28
CA LYS A 154 35.47 -6.51 -1.76
C LYS A 154 34.04 -6.35 -1.23
N ARG A 155 33.86 -5.92 0.03
CA ARG A 155 32.50 -5.64 0.57
C ARG A 155 31.82 -4.55 -0.25
N VAL A 156 32.54 -3.46 -0.52
CA VAL A 156 32.03 -2.35 -1.35
C VAL A 156 31.72 -2.83 -2.76
N LEU A 157 32.62 -3.59 -3.40
CA LEU A 157 32.39 -4.13 -4.75
C LEU A 157 31.15 -5.05 -4.80
N HIS A 158 30.96 -5.90 -3.79
CA HIS A 158 29.78 -6.76 -3.71
C HIS A 158 28.50 -5.94 -3.55
N LEU A 159 28.50 -4.86 -2.75
CA LEU A 159 27.37 -3.96 -2.61
C LEU A 159 27.09 -3.19 -3.89
N LEU A 160 28.11 -2.71 -4.59
CA LEU A 160 27.94 -2.09 -5.90
C LEU A 160 27.35 -3.07 -6.93
N GLY A 161 27.78 -4.35 -6.88
CA GLY A 161 27.17 -5.40 -7.68
C GLY A 161 25.68 -5.60 -7.37
N ALA A 162 25.29 -5.55 -6.08
CA ALA A 162 23.88 -5.63 -5.67
C ALA A 162 23.08 -4.42 -6.15
N VAL A 163 23.67 -3.21 -6.10
CA VAL A 163 23.03 -2.00 -6.66
C VAL A 163 22.86 -2.14 -8.18
N GLY A 164 23.89 -2.66 -8.89
CA GLY A 164 23.77 -2.95 -10.32
C GLY A 164 22.65 -3.95 -10.63
N ALA A 165 22.51 -5.01 -9.82
CA ALA A 165 21.42 -5.98 -9.94
C ALA A 165 20.04 -5.37 -9.66
N LEU A 166 19.93 -4.45 -8.68
CA LEU A 166 18.71 -3.69 -8.40
C LEU A 166 18.33 -2.82 -9.60
N ILE A 167 19.31 -2.07 -10.14
CA ILE A 167 19.09 -1.20 -11.30
C ILE A 167 18.67 -2.04 -12.52
N ALA A 168 19.30 -3.19 -12.75
CA ALA A 168 18.92 -4.08 -13.85
C ALA A 168 17.49 -4.63 -13.67
N ALA A 169 17.11 -5.01 -12.43
CA ALA A 169 15.80 -5.60 -12.14
C ALA A 169 14.64 -4.57 -12.20
N ALA A 170 14.88 -3.31 -11.89
CA ALA A 170 13.86 -2.25 -11.93
C ALA A 170 13.99 -1.33 -13.15
N GLY A 171 15.21 -1.04 -13.56
CA GLY A 171 15.53 0.00 -14.54
C GLY A 171 15.01 -0.28 -15.94
N TRP A 172 14.93 -1.55 -16.33
CA TRP A 172 14.39 -1.93 -17.64
C TRP A 172 12.97 -1.41 -17.86
N TRP A 173 12.13 -1.49 -16.84
CA TRP A 173 10.75 -1.01 -16.92
C TRP A 173 10.70 0.52 -16.95
N VAL A 174 11.45 1.17 -16.05
CA VAL A 174 11.57 2.64 -16.03
C VAL A 174 12.05 3.16 -17.39
N LEU A 175 13.09 2.50 -17.94
CA LEU A 175 13.64 2.87 -19.26
C LEU A 175 12.63 2.64 -20.39
N ALA A 176 11.92 1.52 -20.39
CA ALA A 176 10.90 1.21 -21.39
C ALA A 176 9.80 2.27 -21.40
N VAL A 177 9.29 2.67 -20.24
CA VAL A 177 8.29 3.73 -20.13
C VAL A 177 8.85 5.07 -20.56
N GLN A 178 10.07 5.42 -20.15
CA GLN A 178 10.71 6.70 -20.47
C GLN A 178 11.01 6.85 -21.97
N LEU A 179 11.39 5.77 -22.64
CA LEU A 179 11.62 5.75 -24.08
C LEU A 179 10.34 5.75 -24.94
N THR A 180 9.19 5.42 -24.33
CA THR A 180 7.90 5.51 -25.04
C THR A 180 7.50 6.99 -25.13
N PRO A 181 7.24 7.53 -26.33
CA PRO A 181 6.82 8.93 -26.49
C PRO A 181 5.60 9.27 -25.65
N ALA A 182 5.55 10.49 -25.09
CA ALA A 182 4.43 10.94 -24.26
C ALA A 182 3.07 10.87 -24.98
N SER A 183 3.05 11.03 -26.30
CA SER A 183 1.86 10.90 -27.15
C SER A 183 1.38 9.44 -27.33
N ALA A 184 2.25 8.46 -27.08
CA ALA A 184 1.95 7.04 -27.28
C ALA A 184 1.75 6.27 -25.96
N ARG A 185 1.80 6.97 -24.81
CA ARG A 185 1.57 6.37 -23.48
C ARG A 185 0.50 7.13 -22.70
N PRO A 186 -0.24 6.47 -21.79
CA PRO A 186 -1.10 7.16 -20.86
C PRO A 186 -0.31 8.15 -20.00
N TYR A 187 -0.95 9.22 -19.53
CA TYR A 187 -0.33 10.13 -18.58
C TYR A 187 0.00 9.39 -17.29
N ILE A 188 1.19 9.60 -16.77
CA ILE A 188 1.65 8.98 -15.53
C ILE A 188 1.09 9.80 -14.37
N GLY A 189 -0.06 9.36 -13.82
CA GLY A 189 -0.78 10.06 -12.77
C GLY A 189 0.07 10.31 -11.53
N GLY A 190 -0.05 11.52 -10.98
CA GLY A 190 0.76 12.00 -9.86
C GLY A 190 2.10 12.61 -10.25
N SER A 191 2.59 12.40 -11.49
CA SER A 191 3.75 13.13 -12.00
C SER A 191 3.39 14.56 -12.43
N THR A 192 4.38 15.45 -12.48
CA THR A 192 4.21 16.82 -13.01
C THR A 192 4.64 16.95 -14.47
N ASP A 193 5.52 16.07 -14.91
CA ASP A 193 6.18 16.10 -16.22
C ASP A 193 5.91 14.84 -17.06
N ASN A 194 4.93 14.02 -16.66
CA ASN A 194 4.60 12.74 -17.31
C ASN A 194 5.78 11.75 -17.31
N THR A 195 6.61 11.72 -16.24
CA THR A 195 7.72 10.78 -16.10
C THR A 195 7.56 9.87 -14.88
N VAL A 196 8.08 8.63 -14.99
CA VAL A 196 8.13 7.68 -13.86
C VAL A 196 9.08 8.17 -12.78
N LEU A 197 10.14 8.88 -13.15
CA LEU A 197 11.11 9.40 -12.19
C LEU A 197 10.49 10.50 -11.33
N ASP A 198 9.71 11.40 -11.91
CA ASP A 198 8.99 12.41 -11.12
C ASP A 198 7.91 11.75 -10.23
N LEU A 199 7.20 10.75 -10.73
CA LEU A 199 6.29 9.97 -9.89
C LEU A 199 7.02 9.33 -8.69
N ALA A 200 8.16 8.68 -8.94
CA ALA A 200 8.89 7.92 -7.92
C ALA A 200 9.58 8.82 -6.89
N LEU A 201 10.26 9.88 -7.35
CA LEU A 201 11.02 10.80 -6.49
C LEU A 201 10.15 11.92 -5.94
N GLY A 202 9.19 12.43 -6.72
CA GLY A 202 8.25 13.47 -6.34
C GLY A 202 7.08 12.93 -5.53
N TYR A 203 5.97 12.59 -6.19
CA TYR A 203 4.70 12.23 -5.54
C TYR A 203 4.80 11.08 -4.55
N ASN A 204 5.45 9.97 -4.92
CA ASN A 204 5.63 8.80 -4.05
C ASN A 204 6.93 8.83 -3.23
N GLY A 205 7.73 9.89 -3.34
CA GLY A 205 9.03 10.02 -2.72
C GLY A 205 9.12 11.19 -1.75
N ILE A 206 9.92 12.17 -2.12
CA ILE A 206 10.31 13.31 -1.28
C ILE A 206 9.09 14.15 -0.87
N ASN A 207 8.15 14.40 -1.78
CA ASN A 207 6.95 15.18 -1.46
C ASN A 207 6.10 14.49 -0.40
N ARG A 208 6.01 13.16 -0.44
CA ARG A 208 5.30 12.37 0.58
C ARG A 208 6.01 12.37 1.93
N LEU A 209 7.35 12.38 1.93
CA LEU A 209 8.13 12.47 3.17
C LEU A 209 8.00 13.85 3.82
N LEU A 210 8.13 14.92 3.03
CA LEU A 210 8.12 16.30 3.52
C LEU A 210 6.71 16.87 3.71
N GLY A 211 5.68 16.21 3.20
CA GLY A 211 4.30 16.72 3.23
C GLY A 211 4.04 17.83 2.21
N HIS A 212 4.91 17.97 1.21
CA HIS A 212 4.66 18.89 0.12
C HIS A 212 3.65 18.24 -0.85
N HIS A 213 2.52 18.88 -1.01
CA HIS A 213 1.52 18.53 -1.98
C HIS A 213 1.45 19.62 -3.05
N ARG A 214 1.08 19.23 -4.25
CA ARG A 214 0.88 20.15 -5.36
C ARG A 214 -0.21 21.17 -4.98
N GLU A 215 0.05 22.45 -5.15
CA GLU A 215 -0.97 23.48 -4.98
C GLU A 215 -2.15 23.19 -5.90
N GLY A 216 -3.37 23.32 -5.37
CA GLY A 216 -4.60 23.05 -6.12
C GLY A 216 -5.02 21.58 -6.22
N THR A 217 -4.31 20.62 -5.61
CA THR A 217 -4.83 19.26 -5.45
C THR A 217 -5.76 19.17 -4.24
N PRO A 218 -6.73 18.27 -4.22
CA PRO A 218 -7.50 17.99 -3.00
C PRO A 218 -6.61 17.71 -1.79
N LEU A 219 -5.41 17.16 -2.02
CA LEU A 219 -4.39 16.88 -1.02
C LEU A 219 -3.54 18.10 -0.63
N GLY A 220 -3.31 19.06 -1.54
CA GLY A 220 -2.51 20.26 -1.30
C GLY A 220 -3.15 21.19 -0.28
N ASN A 221 -4.47 21.28 -0.28
CA ASN A 221 -5.22 22.08 0.70
C ASN A 221 -5.34 21.43 2.09
N TRP A 222 -5.01 20.15 2.21
CA TRP A 222 -5.03 19.45 3.50
C TRP A 222 -3.69 19.57 4.24
N GLY A 223 -2.60 19.96 3.56
CA GLY A 223 -1.29 20.22 4.17
C GLY A 223 -1.26 21.41 5.13
N GLY A 224 -2.19 22.36 4.99
CA GLY A 224 -2.40 23.48 5.92
C GLY A 224 -3.46 23.24 6.98
N SER A 225 -4.22 22.13 6.91
CA SER A 225 -5.25 21.83 7.89
C SER A 225 -4.65 21.06 9.07
N THR A 226 -5.03 21.44 10.26
CA THR A 226 -4.68 20.76 11.51
C THR A 226 -5.35 19.39 11.66
N VAL A 227 -6.16 18.98 10.70
CA VAL A 227 -6.87 17.69 10.70
C VAL A 227 -6.06 16.66 9.92
N PRO A 228 -5.52 15.63 10.56
CA PRO A 228 -4.75 14.58 9.89
C PRO A 228 -5.69 13.73 9.04
N MET A 229 -5.41 13.62 7.75
CA MET A 229 -6.26 12.94 6.80
C MET A 229 -6.25 11.42 6.95
N PHE A 230 -5.16 10.77 7.08
CA PHE A 230 -5.02 9.33 7.31
C PHE A 230 -3.86 9.13 8.26
N GLY A 231 -3.88 8.16 9.10
CA GLY A 231 -2.76 7.81 9.96
C GLY A 231 -2.42 8.80 11.09
N GLY A 232 -3.19 9.86 11.30
CA GLY A 232 -3.02 10.79 12.43
C GLY A 232 -1.86 11.78 12.33
N HIS A 233 -1.69 12.62 13.37
CA HIS A 233 -0.62 13.63 13.43
C HIS A 233 0.78 13.01 13.40
N SER A 234 1.72 13.68 12.72
CA SER A 234 3.13 13.29 12.73
C SER A 234 3.71 13.39 14.15
N GLY A 235 4.56 12.44 14.50
CA GLY A 235 5.20 12.37 15.82
C GLY A 235 5.40 10.93 16.29
N LEU A 236 6.16 10.74 17.35
CA LEU A 236 6.47 9.42 17.92
C LEU A 236 5.22 8.62 18.32
N HIS A 237 4.14 9.30 18.67
CA HIS A 237 2.88 8.67 19.10
C HIS A 237 2.04 8.13 17.96
N ARG A 238 2.30 8.53 16.69
CA ARG A 238 1.47 8.17 15.53
C ARG A 238 1.23 6.66 15.40
N LEU A 239 2.28 5.85 15.53
CA LEU A 239 2.17 4.39 15.44
C LEU A 239 1.39 3.73 16.59
N PHE A 240 1.11 4.49 17.67
CA PHE A 240 0.44 4.00 18.88
C PHE A 240 -0.96 4.60 19.07
N THR A 241 -1.41 5.42 18.12
CA THR A 241 -2.70 6.13 18.20
C THR A 241 -3.56 5.87 16.96
N GLY A 242 -4.86 6.11 17.09
CA GLY A 242 -5.81 5.98 15.98
C GLY A 242 -5.82 4.58 15.35
N GLU A 243 -5.99 4.54 14.05
CA GLU A 243 -6.02 3.31 13.26
C GLU A 243 -4.65 2.67 13.12
N MET A 244 -3.56 3.49 13.08
CA MET A 244 -2.19 2.97 13.05
C MET A 244 -1.90 2.01 14.22
N ALA A 245 -2.43 2.32 15.42
CA ALA A 245 -2.25 1.45 16.58
C ALA A 245 -2.85 0.06 16.35
N ASN A 246 -4.01 -0.01 15.71
CA ASN A 246 -4.69 -1.27 15.43
C ASN A 246 -3.94 -2.14 14.42
N GLU A 247 -3.18 -1.52 13.52
CA GLU A 247 -2.44 -2.23 12.47
C GLU A 247 -1.14 -2.85 12.98
N ILE A 248 -0.34 -2.13 13.80
CA ILE A 248 1.05 -2.53 14.04
C ILE A 248 1.53 -2.42 15.50
N SER A 249 0.87 -1.66 16.38
CA SER A 249 1.42 -1.38 17.71
C SER A 249 1.45 -2.58 18.66
N TRP A 250 0.80 -3.67 18.31
CA TRP A 250 0.65 -4.89 19.12
C TRP A 250 1.97 -5.42 19.71
N LEU A 251 3.02 -5.44 18.91
CA LEU A 251 4.32 -6.02 19.28
C LEU A 251 5.51 -5.08 19.05
N ILE A 252 5.30 -3.84 18.57
CA ILE A 252 6.40 -2.88 18.35
C ILE A 252 7.19 -2.64 19.65
N VAL A 253 6.48 -2.47 20.77
CA VAL A 253 7.12 -2.18 22.05
C VAL A 253 8.04 -3.33 22.48
N VAL A 254 7.61 -4.57 22.24
CA VAL A 254 8.48 -5.75 22.48
C VAL A 254 9.67 -5.74 21.55
N ALA A 255 9.47 -5.45 20.27
CA ALA A 255 10.57 -5.41 19.30
C ALA A 255 11.61 -4.31 19.65
N LEU A 256 11.16 -3.13 20.07
CA LEU A 256 12.04 -2.06 20.56
C LEU A 256 12.79 -2.47 21.84
N PHE A 257 12.10 -3.14 22.77
CA PHE A 257 12.75 -3.71 23.95
C PHE A 257 13.82 -4.73 23.55
N VAL A 258 13.56 -5.59 22.56
CA VAL A 258 14.55 -6.56 22.07
C VAL A 258 15.76 -5.87 21.43
N VAL A 259 15.59 -4.76 20.73
CA VAL A 259 16.71 -3.95 20.24
C VAL A 259 17.55 -3.45 21.41
N ALA A 260 16.93 -2.92 22.46
CA ALA A 260 17.63 -2.46 23.66
C ALA A 260 18.34 -3.63 24.40
N PHE A 261 17.63 -4.75 24.60
CA PHE A 261 18.20 -5.95 25.23
C PHE A 261 19.35 -6.54 24.41
N GLY A 262 19.22 -6.61 23.08
CA GLY A 262 20.28 -7.04 22.18
C GLY A 262 21.49 -6.12 22.22
N THR A 263 21.29 -4.81 22.31
CA THR A 263 22.36 -3.81 22.47
C THR A 263 23.07 -4.01 23.82
N TYR A 264 22.32 -4.25 24.89
CA TYR A 264 22.89 -4.62 26.18
C TYR A 264 23.76 -5.90 26.10
N LEU A 265 23.25 -6.95 25.45
CA LEU A 265 24.00 -8.19 25.25
C LEU A 265 25.24 -7.99 24.38
N ALA A 266 25.17 -7.13 23.36
CA ALA A 266 26.30 -6.76 22.51
C ALA A 266 27.39 -6.04 23.31
N ALA A 267 27.03 -5.09 24.16
CA ALA A 267 27.95 -4.40 25.08
C ALA A 267 28.65 -5.37 26.06
N ARG A 268 27.94 -6.43 26.45
CA ARG A 268 28.48 -7.52 27.30
C ARG A 268 29.28 -8.55 26.48
N ARG A 269 29.46 -8.34 25.18
CA ARG A 269 30.11 -9.28 24.23
C ARG A 269 29.52 -10.70 24.27
N ALA A 270 28.22 -10.77 24.50
CA ALA A 270 27.48 -12.01 24.69
C ALA A 270 26.77 -12.50 23.42
N LEU A 271 26.89 -11.79 22.33
CA LEU A 271 26.33 -12.14 21.02
C LEU A 271 27.44 -12.57 20.04
N SER A 272 27.13 -13.58 19.25
CA SER A 272 27.94 -13.98 18.10
C SER A 272 27.88 -12.93 16.98
N ARG A 273 28.83 -13.00 16.05
CA ARG A 273 28.88 -12.09 14.91
C ARG A 273 27.62 -12.15 14.04
N GLY A 274 27.03 -13.34 13.88
CA GLY A 274 25.75 -13.52 13.16
C GLY A 274 24.57 -12.90 13.90
N GLU A 275 24.52 -13.02 15.23
CA GLU A 275 23.47 -12.40 16.04
C GLU A 275 23.56 -10.88 16.04
N LEU A 276 24.77 -10.31 16.06
CA LEU A 276 24.99 -8.87 15.89
C LEU A 276 24.52 -8.37 14.51
N CYS A 277 24.83 -9.14 13.45
CA CYS A 277 24.36 -8.85 12.11
C CYS A 277 22.81 -8.85 12.04
N ALA A 278 22.17 -9.86 12.63
CA ALA A 278 20.73 -9.95 12.69
C ALA A 278 20.09 -8.81 13.49
N LEU A 279 20.69 -8.47 14.65
CA LEU A 279 20.24 -7.33 15.46
C LEU A 279 20.30 -6.02 14.67
N LEU A 280 21.41 -5.77 13.98
CA LEU A 280 21.57 -4.56 13.18
C LEU A 280 20.57 -4.53 12.01
N MET A 281 20.45 -5.63 11.27
CA MET A 281 19.58 -5.72 10.10
C MET A 281 18.11 -5.48 10.47
N TRP A 282 17.59 -6.26 11.41
CA TRP A 282 16.18 -6.18 11.82
C TRP A 282 15.89 -4.91 12.63
N GLY A 283 16.83 -4.52 13.50
CA GLY A 283 16.72 -3.30 14.31
C GLY A 283 16.74 -2.04 13.44
N ALA A 284 17.65 -1.94 12.48
CA ALA A 284 17.68 -0.82 11.54
C ALA A 284 16.41 -0.78 10.67
N TRP A 285 15.95 -1.93 10.18
CA TRP A 285 14.67 -1.99 9.45
C TRP A 285 13.52 -1.43 10.29
N LEU A 286 13.34 -1.93 11.52
CA LEU A 286 12.28 -1.46 12.42
C LEU A 286 12.39 0.05 12.68
N VAL A 287 13.58 0.51 13.08
CA VAL A 287 13.78 1.90 13.53
C VAL A 287 13.65 2.87 12.34
N LEU A 288 14.32 2.61 11.21
CA LEU A 288 14.26 3.51 10.06
C LEU A 288 12.84 3.61 9.50
N THR A 289 12.17 2.46 9.29
CA THR A 289 10.80 2.48 8.79
C THR A 289 9.83 3.11 9.79
N GLY A 290 10.01 2.81 11.08
CA GLY A 290 9.21 3.39 12.17
C GLY A 290 9.37 4.90 12.27
N VAL A 291 10.59 5.43 12.16
CA VAL A 291 10.86 6.88 12.15
C VAL A 291 10.22 7.53 10.93
N VAL A 292 10.39 6.95 9.74
CA VAL A 292 9.76 7.50 8.53
C VAL A 292 8.25 7.56 8.69
N PHE A 293 7.58 6.47 9.09
CA PHE A 293 6.12 6.46 9.24
C PHE A 293 5.63 7.35 10.39
N SER A 294 6.43 7.55 11.43
CA SER A 294 6.09 8.46 12.53
C SER A 294 6.15 9.93 12.11
N PHE A 295 7.13 10.32 11.32
CA PHE A 295 7.42 11.74 11.06
C PHE A 295 7.11 12.21 9.65
N MET A 296 6.84 11.32 8.68
CA MET A 296 6.47 11.77 7.33
C MET A 296 5.26 12.70 7.36
N GLY A 297 5.37 13.82 6.64
CA GLY A 297 4.37 14.90 6.64
C GLY A 297 3.21 14.65 5.68
N GLY A 298 3.43 13.85 4.63
CA GLY A 298 2.40 13.57 3.62
C GLY A 298 1.42 12.49 4.05
N MET A 299 0.55 12.11 3.11
CA MET A 299 -0.46 11.08 3.32
C MET A 299 0.19 9.73 3.64
N VAL A 300 -0.17 9.16 4.78
CA VAL A 300 0.24 7.82 5.20
C VAL A 300 -1.00 6.98 5.53
N HIS A 301 -1.14 5.86 4.84
CA HIS A 301 -2.22 4.94 5.13
C HIS A 301 -1.83 3.97 6.25
N PRO A 302 -2.75 3.62 7.16
CA PRO A 302 -2.46 2.70 8.27
C PRO A 302 -1.88 1.37 7.82
N TYR A 303 -2.38 0.79 6.73
CA TYR A 303 -1.92 -0.50 6.20
C TYR A 303 -0.46 -0.48 5.65
N TYR A 304 0.16 0.69 5.43
CA TYR A 304 1.59 0.75 5.06
C TYR A 304 2.49 0.14 6.13
N THR A 305 2.02 0.14 7.37
CA THR A 305 2.77 -0.40 8.51
C THR A 305 3.04 -1.90 8.40
N VAL A 306 2.34 -2.63 7.52
CA VAL A 306 2.64 -4.04 7.20
C VAL A 306 4.11 -4.25 6.80
N ALA A 307 4.75 -3.23 6.20
CA ALA A 307 6.17 -3.27 5.86
C ALA A 307 7.10 -3.40 7.07
N MET A 308 6.62 -3.11 8.29
CA MET A 308 7.37 -3.29 9.54
C MET A 308 7.20 -4.69 10.14
N ALA A 309 6.15 -5.42 9.74
CA ALA A 309 5.78 -6.69 10.37
C ALA A 309 6.92 -7.74 10.38
N PRO A 310 7.70 -7.95 9.29
CA PRO A 310 8.82 -8.89 9.32
C PRO A 310 9.90 -8.53 10.34
N ALA A 311 10.22 -7.23 10.47
CA ALA A 311 11.21 -6.76 11.43
C ALA A 311 10.73 -6.96 12.88
N VAL A 312 9.46 -6.65 13.15
CA VAL A 312 8.83 -6.88 14.45
C VAL A 312 8.86 -8.36 14.80
N ALA A 313 8.39 -9.23 13.89
CA ALA A 313 8.36 -10.68 14.11
C ALA A 313 9.78 -11.27 14.28
N GLY A 314 10.73 -10.84 13.44
CA GLY A 314 12.13 -11.26 13.51
C GLY A 314 12.78 -10.91 14.85
N LEU A 315 12.62 -9.66 15.29
CA LEU A 315 13.15 -9.20 16.59
C LEU A 315 12.51 -9.92 17.78
N VAL A 316 11.18 -10.05 17.79
CA VAL A 316 10.47 -10.76 18.87
C VAL A 316 10.94 -12.21 18.96
N GLY A 317 11.06 -12.91 17.82
CA GLY A 317 11.54 -14.29 17.76
C GLY A 317 12.99 -14.43 18.26
N ILE A 318 13.89 -13.56 17.79
CA ILE A 318 15.31 -13.56 18.21
C ILE A 318 15.43 -13.23 19.69
N GLY A 319 14.70 -12.22 20.18
CA GLY A 319 14.68 -11.83 21.57
C GLY A 319 14.19 -12.93 22.49
N ALA A 320 13.14 -13.64 22.10
CA ALA A 320 12.63 -14.79 22.83
C ALA A 320 13.69 -15.91 22.95
N VAL A 321 14.41 -16.20 21.85
CA VAL A 321 15.51 -17.18 21.88
C VAL A 321 16.65 -16.72 22.78
N TRP A 322 17.06 -15.46 22.72
CA TRP A 322 18.13 -14.94 23.59
C TRP A 322 17.75 -14.99 25.06
N ALA A 323 16.56 -14.54 25.39
CA ALA A 323 16.04 -14.57 26.75
C ALA A 323 15.87 -16.01 27.28
N TRP A 324 15.37 -16.92 26.41
CA TRP A 324 15.21 -18.34 26.74
C TRP A 324 16.55 -19.03 27.00
N ARG A 325 17.57 -18.81 26.15
CA ARG A 325 18.92 -19.37 26.35
C ARG A 325 19.55 -18.91 27.66
N ARG A 326 19.14 -17.73 28.15
CA ARG A 326 19.61 -17.11 29.40
C ARG A 326 18.64 -17.26 30.57
N ARG A 327 17.62 -18.12 30.47
CA ARG A 327 16.60 -18.28 31.53
C ARG A 327 17.11 -18.73 32.88
N SER A 328 18.32 -19.29 32.94
CA SER A 328 19.02 -19.62 34.22
C SER A 328 19.56 -18.38 34.90
N SER A 329 19.86 -17.32 34.20
CA SER A 329 20.36 -16.05 34.70
C SER A 329 19.23 -15.06 34.98
N TRP A 330 19.49 -14.06 35.80
CA TRP A 330 18.48 -13.05 36.16
C TRP A 330 18.09 -12.17 34.97
N ASP A 331 19.08 -11.73 34.19
CA ASP A 331 18.86 -10.92 32.98
C ASP A 331 17.95 -11.61 31.96
N GLY A 332 18.12 -12.92 31.74
CA GLY A 332 17.25 -13.68 30.83
C GLY A 332 15.82 -13.84 31.35
N ARG A 333 15.64 -14.07 32.64
CA ARG A 333 14.30 -14.14 33.28
C ARG A 333 13.59 -12.80 33.26
N CYS A 334 14.30 -11.71 33.58
CA CYS A 334 13.77 -10.36 33.48
C CYS A 334 13.39 -10.03 32.02
N ALA A 335 14.21 -10.42 31.04
CA ALA A 335 13.88 -10.21 29.63
C ALA A 335 12.61 -10.96 29.21
N LEU A 336 12.44 -12.23 29.59
CA LEU A 336 11.22 -13.00 29.33
C LEU A 336 9.99 -12.36 29.99
N ALA A 337 10.10 -11.98 31.27
CA ALA A 337 9.00 -11.32 31.98
C ALA A 337 8.61 -9.98 31.31
N SER A 338 9.62 -9.18 30.96
CA SER A 338 9.39 -7.91 30.25
C SER A 338 8.72 -8.13 28.89
N MET A 339 9.16 -9.11 28.10
CA MET A 339 8.55 -9.41 26.81
C MET A 339 7.07 -9.82 26.95
N ILE A 340 6.72 -10.63 27.96
CA ILE A 340 5.34 -11.02 28.24
C ILE A 340 4.49 -9.79 28.59
N VAL A 341 4.95 -8.96 29.51
CA VAL A 341 4.20 -7.76 29.93
C VAL A 341 4.06 -6.76 28.77
N LEU A 342 5.16 -6.49 28.05
CA LEU A 342 5.18 -5.54 26.95
C LEU A 342 4.35 -6.01 25.73
N ALA A 343 4.16 -7.31 25.54
CA ALA A 343 3.28 -7.85 24.51
C ALA A 343 1.80 -7.78 24.94
N ALA A 344 1.52 -8.15 26.18
CA ALA A 344 0.15 -8.19 26.69
C ALA A 344 -0.45 -6.81 26.96
N SER A 345 0.37 -5.83 27.35
CA SER A 345 -0.11 -4.48 27.66
C SER A 345 -0.78 -3.78 26.47
N PRO A 346 -0.16 -3.69 25.27
CA PRO A 346 -0.83 -3.17 24.09
C PRO A 346 -2.04 -4.03 23.68
N SER A 347 -1.96 -5.36 23.81
CA SER A 347 -3.07 -6.26 23.53
C SER A 347 -4.28 -5.94 24.40
N ALA A 348 -4.11 -5.85 25.73
CA ALA A 348 -5.20 -5.52 26.65
C ALA A 348 -5.75 -4.11 26.39
N LEU A 349 -4.87 -3.12 26.17
CA LEU A 349 -5.26 -1.74 25.91
C LEU A 349 -6.10 -1.62 24.62
N LEU A 350 -5.65 -2.24 23.52
CA LEU A 350 -6.33 -2.15 22.24
C LEU A 350 -7.65 -2.93 22.22
N LEU A 351 -7.71 -4.11 22.85
CA LEU A 351 -8.96 -4.85 23.04
C LEU A 351 -9.97 -4.03 23.82
N HIS A 352 -9.55 -3.36 24.91
CA HIS A 352 -10.41 -2.48 25.70
C HIS A 352 -10.87 -1.25 24.91
N ARG A 353 -9.93 -0.55 24.28
CA ARG A 353 -10.20 0.70 23.54
C ARG A 353 -11.15 0.48 22.36
N ASN A 354 -11.05 -0.64 21.68
CA ASN A 354 -11.88 -1.00 20.53
C ASN A 354 -13.16 -1.74 20.94
N ALA A 355 -13.42 -1.92 22.24
CA ALA A 355 -14.52 -2.72 22.76
C ALA A 355 -14.62 -4.10 22.09
N PHE A 356 -13.46 -4.73 21.85
CA PHE A 356 -13.37 -5.99 21.12
C PHE A 356 -13.58 -7.19 22.05
N GLY A 357 -14.62 -7.95 21.78
CA GLY A 357 -14.96 -9.12 22.60
C GLY A 357 -15.64 -8.77 23.95
N PRO A 358 -15.73 -9.74 24.89
CA PRO A 358 -16.33 -9.52 26.18
C PRO A 358 -15.53 -8.52 27.03
N MET A 359 -16.19 -7.74 27.88
CA MET A 359 -15.57 -6.72 28.73
C MET A 359 -14.49 -7.26 29.68
N TRP A 360 -14.55 -8.54 30.05
CA TRP A 360 -13.56 -9.18 30.92
C TRP A 360 -12.27 -9.58 30.18
N LEU A 361 -12.28 -9.70 28.84
CA LEU A 361 -11.17 -10.22 28.04
C LEU A 361 -9.86 -9.42 28.19
N PRO A 362 -9.86 -8.07 28.12
CA PRO A 362 -8.65 -7.28 28.35
C PRO A 362 -8.04 -7.50 29.74
N TRP A 363 -8.88 -7.63 30.76
CA TRP A 363 -8.46 -7.87 32.12
C TRP A 363 -7.89 -9.27 32.34
N LEU A 364 -8.48 -10.29 31.68
CA LEU A 364 -7.94 -11.64 31.67
C LEU A 364 -6.54 -11.68 31.04
N VAL A 365 -6.37 -11.02 29.89
CA VAL A 365 -5.06 -10.93 29.21
C VAL A 365 -4.02 -10.26 30.12
N ALA A 366 -4.37 -9.14 30.73
CA ALA A 366 -3.48 -8.43 31.67
C ALA A 366 -3.14 -9.27 32.90
N GLY A 367 -4.13 -9.88 33.53
CA GLY A 367 -3.95 -10.73 34.72
C GLY A 367 -3.07 -11.95 34.43
N LEU A 368 -3.34 -12.65 33.31
CA LEU A 368 -2.55 -13.79 32.87
C LEU A 368 -1.10 -13.41 32.58
N ALA A 369 -0.87 -12.23 31.99
CA ALA A 369 0.46 -11.71 31.73
C ALA A 369 1.24 -11.42 33.02
N VAL A 370 0.60 -10.77 34.00
CA VAL A 370 1.22 -10.47 35.28
C VAL A 370 1.60 -11.74 36.04
N VAL A 371 0.69 -12.71 36.12
CA VAL A 371 0.94 -14.00 36.76
C VAL A 371 2.07 -14.76 36.06
N SER A 372 2.04 -14.80 34.73
CA SER A 372 3.06 -15.45 33.92
C SER A 372 4.43 -14.77 34.09
N ALA A 373 4.49 -13.45 34.03
CA ALA A 373 5.71 -12.69 34.19
C ALA A 373 6.33 -12.91 35.62
N ALA A 374 5.52 -12.87 36.67
CA ALA A 374 5.96 -13.14 38.03
C ALA A 374 6.48 -14.58 38.20
N ALA A 375 5.79 -15.54 37.57
CA ALA A 375 6.20 -16.95 37.64
C ALA A 375 7.46 -17.25 36.81
N VAL A 376 7.70 -16.55 35.70
CA VAL A 376 8.94 -16.68 34.91
C VAL A 376 10.17 -16.16 35.63
N LEU A 377 10.03 -15.28 36.62
CA LEU A 377 11.15 -14.82 37.43
C LEU A 377 11.72 -15.93 38.35
N ARG A 378 11.00 -17.04 38.55
CA ARG A 378 11.49 -18.21 39.27
C ARG A 378 12.64 -18.89 38.52
N PRO A 379 13.60 -19.54 39.22
CA PRO A 379 14.76 -20.17 38.57
C PRO A 379 14.44 -21.28 37.57
N ARG A 380 13.28 -21.94 37.68
CA ARG A 380 12.80 -23.01 36.81
C ARG A 380 11.31 -22.82 36.53
N PRO A 381 10.97 -21.88 35.63
CA PRO A 381 9.57 -21.62 35.32
C PRO A 381 8.94 -22.85 34.63
N PRO A 382 7.75 -23.30 35.06
CA PRO A 382 7.04 -24.38 34.39
C PRO A 382 6.71 -23.98 32.93
N LEU A 383 6.75 -24.95 32.04
CA LEU A 383 6.44 -24.70 30.62
C LEU A 383 5.04 -24.09 30.42
N VAL A 384 4.07 -24.52 31.23
CA VAL A 384 2.70 -24.00 31.18
C VAL A 384 2.64 -22.48 31.39
N VAL A 385 3.51 -21.94 32.26
CA VAL A 385 3.60 -20.48 32.51
C VAL A 385 4.11 -19.72 31.28
N LEU A 386 5.09 -20.30 30.59
CA LEU A 386 5.62 -19.71 29.35
C LEU A 386 4.58 -19.74 28.24
N VAL A 387 3.88 -20.85 28.08
CA VAL A 387 2.78 -20.98 27.12
C VAL A 387 1.67 -19.98 27.48
N ALA A 388 1.29 -19.87 28.75
CA ALA A 388 0.29 -18.90 29.19
C ALA A 388 0.71 -17.44 28.91
N GLY A 389 1.99 -17.12 29.14
CA GLY A 389 2.57 -15.82 28.80
C GLY A 389 2.57 -15.51 27.30
N CYS A 390 2.92 -16.50 26.48
CA CYS A 390 2.84 -16.37 25.03
C CYS A 390 1.38 -16.18 24.55
N VAL A 391 0.45 -16.96 25.11
CA VAL A 391 -0.99 -16.81 24.81
C VAL A 391 -1.46 -15.41 25.20
N ALA A 392 -1.13 -14.93 26.40
CA ALA A 392 -1.51 -13.58 26.83
C ALA A 392 -0.92 -12.50 25.90
N GLY A 393 0.36 -12.63 25.52
CA GLY A 393 1.03 -11.66 24.65
C GLY A 393 0.49 -11.62 23.22
N LEU A 394 0.06 -12.75 22.68
CA LEU A 394 -0.39 -12.88 21.29
C LEU A 394 -1.91 -12.90 21.13
N ALA A 395 -2.68 -13.01 22.22
CA ALA A 395 -4.13 -13.17 22.18
C ALA A 395 -4.84 -12.04 21.42
N GLY A 396 -4.47 -10.79 21.68
CA GLY A 396 -5.04 -9.62 21.02
C GLY A 396 -4.75 -9.62 19.52
N THR A 397 -3.49 -9.81 19.15
CA THR A 397 -3.05 -9.86 17.76
C THR A 397 -3.78 -10.99 17.00
N ALA A 398 -3.82 -12.19 17.59
CA ALA A 398 -4.47 -13.35 16.96
C ALA A 398 -5.98 -13.14 16.80
N ALA A 399 -6.65 -12.69 17.87
CA ALA A 399 -8.10 -12.48 17.86
C ALA A 399 -8.52 -11.43 16.81
N VAL A 400 -7.81 -10.29 16.78
CA VAL A 400 -8.11 -9.22 15.82
C VAL A 400 -7.76 -9.64 14.39
N SER A 401 -6.64 -10.35 14.18
CA SER A 401 -6.28 -10.86 12.83
C SER A 401 -7.34 -11.83 12.28
N VAL A 402 -7.82 -12.77 13.11
CA VAL A 402 -8.88 -13.70 12.70
C VAL A 402 -10.18 -12.96 12.42
N ALA A 403 -10.57 -12.01 13.29
CA ALA A 403 -11.79 -11.22 13.09
C ALA A 403 -11.70 -10.35 11.83
N THR A 404 -10.55 -9.71 11.59
CA THR A 404 -10.32 -8.93 10.38
C THR A 404 -10.43 -9.80 9.12
N ALA A 405 -9.84 -10.99 9.13
CA ALA A 405 -9.93 -11.92 7.99
C ALA A 405 -11.35 -12.49 7.76
N ALA A 406 -12.17 -12.56 8.80
CA ALA A 406 -13.53 -13.08 8.74
C ALA A 406 -14.59 -12.04 8.33
N MET A 407 -14.24 -10.75 8.33
CA MET A 407 -15.19 -9.67 8.00
C MET A 407 -15.01 -9.20 6.56
N PRO A 408 -16.10 -8.93 5.83
CA PRO A 408 -16.02 -8.21 4.56
C PRO A 408 -15.58 -6.77 4.82
N HIS A 409 -14.58 -6.32 4.08
CA HIS A 409 -14.13 -4.95 4.15
C HIS A 409 -14.81 -4.14 3.05
N HIS A 410 -15.46 -3.04 3.43
CA HIS A 410 -16.11 -2.09 2.53
C HIS A 410 -15.37 -0.76 2.61
N GLY A 411 -15.12 -0.15 1.45
CA GLY A 411 -14.46 1.14 1.34
C GLY A 411 -13.08 1.06 0.70
N THR A 412 -12.48 2.21 0.46
CA THR A 412 -11.22 2.37 -0.29
C THR A 412 -9.97 2.02 0.53
N MET A 413 -10.12 1.82 1.86
CA MET A 413 -8.99 1.58 2.74
C MET A 413 -9.20 0.36 3.62
N PRO A 414 -8.34 -0.66 3.51
CA PRO A 414 -8.35 -1.77 4.45
C PRO A 414 -7.88 -1.31 5.82
N THR A 415 -8.62 -1.69 6.87
CA THR A 415 -8.29 -1.43 8.28
C THR A 415 -8.41 -2.71 9.09
N ALA A 416 -7.58 -2.85 10.13
CA ALA A 416 -7.56 -4.04 10.98
C ALA A 416 -8.83 -4.21 11.82
N ILE A 417 -9.51 -3.11 12.16
CA ILE A 417 -10.77 -3.10 12.92
C ILE A 417 -11.69 -2.10 12.26
N ARG A 418 -12.95 -2.51 12.04
CA ARG A 418 -13.95 -1.65 11.42
C ARG A 418 -14.17 -0.39 12.26
N SER A 419 -13.70 0.74 11.78
CA SER A 419 -14.03 2.04 12.34
C SER A 419 -15.39 2.48 11.76
N SER A 420 -16.41 2.51 12.59
CA SER A 420 -17.72 3.05 12.21
C SER A 420 -17.68 4.56 11.88
N LYS A 421 -16.55 5.22 12.16
CA LYS A 421 -16.38 6.66 11.97
C LYS A 421 -15.84 7.06 10.59
N VAL A 422 -15.30 6.13 9.80
CA VAL A 422 -14.64 6.44 8.51
C VAL A 422 -15.52 6.13 7.29
N SER A 423 -16.59 5.37 7.46
CA SER A 423 -17.42 4.90 6.33
C SER A 423 -18.29 5.98 5.65
N GLY A 424 -18.30 7.21 6.13
CA GLY A 424 -19.16 8.28 5.59
C GLY A 424 -18.44 9.40 4.81
N VAL A 425 -17.11 9.47 4.89
CA VAL A 425 -16.38 10.66 4.39
C VAL A 425 -16.09 10.62 2.89
N TRP A 426 -16.21 9.45 2.25
CA TRP A 426 -15.73 9.24 0.88
C TRP A 426 -16.78 8.89 -0.16
N MET A 427 -18.06 8.80 0.22
CA MET A 427 -19.13 8.66 -0.76
C MET A 427 -19.70 10.05 -1.03
N ASN A 428 -19.41 10.59 -2.20
CA ASN A 428 -20.04 11.81 -2.67
C ASN A 428 -21.54 11.57 -2.85
N ASP A 429 -22.36 12.58 -2.54
CA ASP A 429 -23.83 12.54 -2.70
C ASP A 429 -24.26 12.19 -4.14
N GLU A 430 -23.36 12.33 -5.10
CA GLU A 430 -23.56 12.01 -6.52
C GLU A 430 -23.83 10.52 -6.77
N ALA A 431 -23.26 9.61 -5.98
CA ALA A 431 -23.53 8.16 -6.09
C ALA A 431 -24.99 7.79 -5.74
N THR A 432 -25.70 8.65 -5.02
CA THR A 432 -27.09 8.45 -4.61
C THR A 432 -28.10 9.21 -5.49
N ASN A 433 -27.62 9.99 -6.46
CA ASN A 433 -28.45 10.79 -7.36
C ASN A 433 -29.00 9.96 -8.53
N SER A 434 -30.15 9.31 -8.31
CA SER A 434 -30.79 8.45 -9.32
C SER A 434 -31.26 9.20 -10.57
N GLU A 435 -31.61 10.49 -10.46
CA GLU A 435 -32.03 11.31 -11.59
C GLU A 435 -30.85 11.58 -12.52
N LEU A 436 -29.70 11.97 -11.96
CA LEU A 436 -28.46 12.18 -12.70
C LEU A 436 -27.95 10.86 -13.29
N ALA A 437 -27.98 9.78 -12.54
CA ALA A 437 -27.58 8.45 -13.02
C ALA A 437 -28.43 8.00 -14.22
N GLY A 438 -29.76 8.19 -14.16
CA GLY A 438 -30.66 7.90 -15.28
C GLY A 438 -30.38 8.75 -16.52
N LEU A 439 -30.09 10.05 -16.33
CA LEU A 439 -29.71 10.94 -17.43
C LEU A 439 -28.42 10.46 -18.12
N LEU A 440 -27.40 10.11 -17.35
CA LEU A 440 -26.12 9.64 -17.90
C LEU A 440 -26.25 8.27 -18.57
N ALA A 441 -27.04 7.36 -18.00
CA ALA A 441 -27.30 6.04 -18.58
C ALA A 441 -27.98 6.09 -19.95
N ALA A 442 -28.71 7.16 -20.26
CA ALA A 442 -29.37 7.36 -21.56
C ALA A 442 -28.43 7.90 -22.65
N THR A 443 -27.17 8.15 -22.37
CA THR A 443 -26.22 8.67 -23.38
C THR A 443 -25.54 7.55 -24.15
N HIS A 444 -25.08 7.88 -25.36
CA HIS A 444 -24.37 6.94 -26.25
C HIS A 444 -23.01 7.47 -26.72
N THR A 445 -22.51 8.54 -26.06
CA THR A 445 -21.20 9.13 -26.35
C THR A 445 -20.07 8.34 -25.69
N ARG A 446 -18.83 8.58 -26.13
CA ARG A 446 -17.65 7.96 -25.52
C ARG A 446 -17.60 8.18 -24.00
N TRP A 447 -17.91 9.38 -23.55
CA TRP A 447 -18.08 9.73 -22.14
C TRP A 447 -19.49 10.32 -21.95
N SER A 448 -20.26 9.70 -21.08
CA SER A 448 -21.59 10.23 -20.72
C SER A 448 -21.48 11.61 -20.07
N ALA A 449 -20.43 11.79 -19.28
CA ALA A 449 -20.09 13.07 -18.65
C ALA A 449 -18.58 13.24 -18.49
N ALA A 450 -18.18 14.48 -18.19
CA ALA A 450 -16.90 14.81 -17.58
C ALA A 450 -17.16 15.48 -16.22
N THR A 451 -16.28 15.28 -15.26
CA THR A 451 -16.33 15.93 -13.95
C THR A 451 -14.93 16.09 -13.36
N ASN A 452 -14.75 17.02 -12.44
CA ASN A 452 -13.47 17.23 -11.79
C ASN A 452 -13.20 16.13 -10.73
N GLY A 453 -12.06 15.46 -10.89
CA GLY A 453 -11.56 14.46 -9.94
C GLY A 453 -12.11 13.06 -10.17
N SER A 454 -11.26 12.08 -9.85
CA SER A 454 -11.58 10.66 -10.07
C SER A 454 -12.65 10.11 -9.13
N GLN A 455 -12.83 10.69 -7.95
CA GLN A 455 -13.84 10.23 -6.99
C GLN A 455 -15.25 10.52 -7.48
N SER A 456 -15.51 11.76 -7.93
CA SER A 456 -16.79 12.14 -8.51
C SER A 456 -17.07 11.37 -9.80
N ALA A 457 -16.04 11.20 -10.64
CA ALA A 457 -16.18 10.40 -11.85
C ALA A 457 -16.56 8.95 -11.54
N ALA A 458 -15.85 8.30 -10.62
CA ALA A 458 -16.12 6.92 -10.22
C ALA A 458 -17.52 6.76 -9.60
N ALA A 459 -17.96 7.73 -8.78
CA ALA A 459 -19.31 7.71 -8.21
C ALA A 459 -20.39 7.74 -9.29
N LEU A 460 -20.22 8.62 -10.30
CA LEU A 460 -21.13 8.72 -11.43
C LEU A 460 -21.07 7.48 -12.35
N GLU A 461 -19.89 6.92 -12.60
CA GLU A 461 -19.72 5.67 -13.38
C GLU A 461 -20.44 4.50 -12.73
N ILE A 462 -20.26 4.31 -11.41
CA ILE A 462 -20.92 3.23 -10.65
C ILE A 462 -22.44 3.41 -10.69
N ALA A 463 -22.93 4.65 -10.54
CA ALA A 463 -24.36 4.92 -10.47
C ALA A 463 -25.05 4.79 -11.85
N SER A 464 -24.38 5.22 -12.93
CA SER A 464 -24.96 5.27 -14.28
C SER A 464 -24.65 4.03 -15.14
N GLY A 465 -23.58 3.28 -14.80
CA GLY A 465 -23.07 2.20 -15.65
C GLY A 465 -22.41 2.69 -16.95
N THR A 466 -22.04 3.98 -17.04
CA THR A 466 -21.45 4.60 -18.23
C THR A 466 -20.08 5.17 -17.93
N SER A 467 -19.27 5.46 -18.94
CA SER A 467 -17.97 6.10 -18.75
C SER A 467 -18.08 7.57 -18.41
N VAL A 468 -17.32 8.01 -17.44
CA VAL A 468 -17.21 9.42 -17.05
C VAL A 468 -15.74 9.87 -17.08
N MET A 469 -15.46 10.98 -17.75
CA MET A 469 -14.12 11.54 -17.82
C MET A 469 -13.74 12.20 -16.49
N ALA A 470 -12.69 11.70 -15.84
CA ALA A 470 -12.13 12.26 -14.61
C ALA A 470 -11.12 13.36 -14.94
N VAL A 471 -11.57 14.62 -15.03
CA VAL A 471 -10.68 15.76 -15.28
C VAL A 471 -9.74 15.96 -14.11
N GLY A 472 -8.43 15.91 -14.34
CA GLY A 472 -7.39 16.05 -13.30
C GLY A 472 -7.15 14.79 -12.46
N GLY A 473 -7.90 13.72 -12.67
CA GLY A 473 -7.71 12.45 -11.97
C GLY A 473 -7.76 12.58 -10.44
N TRP A 474 -6.97 11.78 -9.74
CA TRP A 474 -6.83 11.84 -8.27
C TRP A 474 -5.89 12.97 -7.82
N SER A 475 -4.83 13.22 -8.56
CA SER A 475 -3.71 14.07 -8.16
C SER A 475 -3.80 15.50 -8.70
N GLY A 476 -4.89 15.88 -9.36
CA GLY A 476 -5.00 17.17 -10.06
C GLY A 476 -4.06 17.24 -11.27
N ASP A 477 -3.92 16.12 -11.98
CA ASP A 477 -3.02 16.00 -13.12
C ASP A 477 -3.46 16.92 -14.28
N PRO A 478 -2.54 17.46 -15.10
CA PRO A 478 -2.88 18.37 -16.19
C PRO A 478 -3.44 17.63 -17.43
N VAL A 479 -4.43 16.76 -17.21
CA VAL A 479 -5.03 15.91 -18.25
C VAL A 479 -6.54 15.76 -18.02
N PRO A 480 -7.35 15.94 -19.08
CA PRO A 480 -6.99 16.49 -20.40
C PRO A 480 -6.56 17.94 -20.30
N THR A 481 -5.80 18.46 -21.27
CA THR A 481 -5.60 19.92 -21.37
C THR A 481 -6.90 20.58 -21.78
N LEU A 482 -7.06 21.88 -21.53
CA LEU A 482 -8.26 22.63 -21.97
C LEU A 482 -8.53 22.44 -23.46
N GLN A 483 -7.49 22.51 -24.31
CA GLN A 483 -7.65 22.32 -25.75
C GLN A 483 -8.12 20.90 -26.10
N GLN A 484 -7.54 19.86 -25.48
CA GLN A 484 -7.98 18.48 -25.70
C GLN A 484 -9.43 18.27 -25.25
N PHE A 485 -9.83 18.90 -24.15
CA PHE A 485 -11.22 18.86 -23.69
C PHE A 485 -12.16 19.53 -24.69
N ILE A 486 -11.81 20.72 -25.19
CA ILE A 486 -12.58 21.44 -26.21
C ILE A 486 -12.70 20.60 -27.48
N ASP A 487 -11.62 20.00 -27.95
CA ASP A 487 -11.61 19.16 -29.15
C ASP A 487 -12.53 17.93 -28.98
N ASP A 488 -12.53 17.30 -27.80
CA ASP A 488 -13.40 16.16 -27.48
C ASP A 488 -14.88 16.57 -27.39
N VAL A 489 -15.17 17.77 -26.86
CA VAL A 489 -16.53 18.33 -26.85
C VAL A 489 -17.01 18.60 -28.31
N HIS A 490 -16.20 19.29 -29.11
CA HIS A 490 -16.55 19.59 -30.51
C HIS A 490 -16.69 18.33 -31.38
N ALA A 491 -15.96 17.27 -31.00
CA ALA A 491 -16.09 15.96 -31.68
C ALA A 491 -17.32 15.16 -31.20
N GLY A 492 -18.17 15.72 -30.32
CA GLY A 492 -19.36 15.06 -29.78
C GLY A 492 -19.07 13.83 -28.91
N LYS A 493 -17.89 13.76 -28.32
CA LYS A 493 -17.48 12.61 -27.49
C LYS A 493 -17.94 12.68 -26.04
N ILE A 494 -18.38 13.87 -25.57
CA ILE A 494 -18.79 14.11 -24.20
C ILE A 494 -20.21 14.69 -24.22
N SER A 495 -21.18 14.03 -23.54
CA SER A 495 -22.55 14.53 -23.53
C SER A 495 -22.76 15.63 -22.49
N TYR A 496 -22.22 15.44 -21.29
CA TYR A 496 -22.46 16.36 -20.18
C TYR A 496 -21.16 16.73 -19.45
N TYR A 497 -21.18 17.89 -18.80
CA TYR A 497 -20.23 18.20 -17.76
C TYR A 497 -20.99 18.34 -16.44
N VAL A 498 -20.54 17.63 -15.40
CA VAL A 498 -21.16 17.63 -14.08
C VAL A 498 -20.24 18.37 -13.12
N GLU A 499 -20.67 19.55 -12.68
CA GLU A 499 -20.02 20.22 -11.57
C GLU A 499 -20.47 19.53 -10.29
N ALA A 500 -19.49 18.88 -9.62
CA ALA A 500 -19.74 18.17 -8.37
C ALA A 500 -20.44 19.09 -7.36
N GLY A 501 -21.60 18.69 -6.86
CA GLY A 501 -22.38 19.46 -5.92
C GLY A 501 -21.52 19.79 -4.70
N ARG A 502 -21.53 21.05 -4.28
CA ARG A 502 -20.92 21.44 -2.99
C ARG A 502 -21.71 20.72 -1.91
N GLY A 503 -21.17 19.59 -1.40
CA GLY A 503 -21.84 18.73 -0.46
C GLY A 503 -22.56 19.55 0.60
N ARG A 504 -23.85 19.26 0.80
CA ARG A 504 -24.62 19.81 1.89
C ARG A 504 -23.90 19.46 3.19
N SER A 505 -23.22 20.42 3.77
CA SER A 505 -22.68 20.32 5.10
C SER A 505 -23.80 19.93 6.04
N SER A 506 -23.69 18.81 6.74
CA SER A 506 -24.50 18.51 7.93
C SER A 506 -24.56 19.73 8.83
N PRO A 507 -25.73 20.07 9.40
CA PRO A 507 -25.86 21.27 10.20
C PRO A 507 -25.00 21.19 11.45
N ALA A 508 -24.11 22.16 11.54
CA ALA A 508 -23.51 22.68 12.74
C ALA A 508 -22.91 21.71 13.77
N THR A 509 -21.61 21.52 13.71
CA THR A 509 -20.77 21.76 14.87
C THR A 509 -19.28 22.00 14.51
N HIS A 510 -18.91 22.34 13.30
CA HIS A 510 -17.57 22.90 12.96
C HIS A 510 -17.65 23.58 11.59
N GLY A 511 -18.54 24.53 11.46
CA GLY A 511 -19.13 25.03 10.23
C GLY A 511 -18.39 26.16 9.52
N GLU A 512 -17.09 26.38 9.70
CA GLU A 512 -16.43 27.49 8.98
C GLU A 512 -15.19 27.09 8.18
N VAL A 513 -14.62 25.90 8.40
CA VAL A 513 -13.36 25.49 7.78
C VAL A 513 -13.55 24.74 6.45
N ILE A 514 -14.74 24.20 6.18
CA ILE A 514 -14.99 23.37 4.97
C ILE A 514 -15.45 24.22 3.76
N ARG A 515 -15.83 25.48 3.95
CA ARG A 515 -16.37 26.32 2.86
C ARG A 515 -15.33 26.79 1.82
N ASN A 516 -14.03 26.66 2.08
CA ASN A 516 -13.00 27.24 1.23
C ASN A 516 -12.01 26.24 0.63
N THR A 517 -12.25 24.94 0.61
CA THR A 517 -11.20 23.96 0.31
C THR A 517 -11.42 23.06 -0.88
N VAL A 518 -12.25 23.42 -1.86
CA VAL A 518 -12.10 22.90 -3.21
C VAL A 518 -11.36 23.94 -4.06
N HIS A 519 -10.09 24.17 -3.76
CA HIS A 519 -9.20 24.73 -4.77
C HIS A 519 -8.93 23.63 -5.78
N THR A 520 -9.76 23.56 -6.80
CA THR A 520 -9.47 22.89 -8.06
C THR A 520 -8.09 23.36 -8.55
N ALA A 521 -7.23 22.46 -9.01
CA ALA A 521 -5.99 22.82 -9.69
C ALA A 521 -6.33 23.85 -10.79
N SER A 522 -5.43 24.81 -11.07
CA SER A 522 -5.69 25.89 -12.03
C SER A 522 -6.27 25.36 -13.33
N HIS A 523 -5.73 24.26 -13.82
CA HIS A 523 -6.10 23.56 -15.03
C HIS A 523 -7.53 22.92 -14.99
N THR A 524 -7.95 22.29 -13.88
CA THR A 524 -9.33 21.77 -13.78
C THR A 524 -10.35 22.91 -13.64
N ARG A 525 -9.93 24.04 -13.08
CA ARG A 525 -10.73 25.25 -13.03
C ARG A 525 -10.89 25.88 -14.42
N GLU A 526 -9.82 25.96 -15.21
CA GLU A 526 -9.89 26.45 -16.59
C GLU A 526 -10.94 25.72 -17.44
N ILE A 527 -11.02 24.38 -17.28
CA ILE A 527 -12.03 23.57 -17.98
C ILE A 527 -13.45 23.88 -17.45
N ALA A 528 -13.62 23.96 -16.12
CA ALA A 528 -14.91 24.27 -15.52
C ALA A 528 -15.40 25.67 -15.92
N ASP A 529 -14.50 26.68 -15.85
CA ASP A 529 -14.79 28.06 -16.23
C ASP A 529 -15.14 28.18 -17.72
N TRP A 530 -14.42 27.46 -18.59
CA TRP A 530 -14.73 27.40 -20.01
C TRP A 530 -16.12 26.80 -20.27
N VAL A 531 -16.47 25.69 -19.61
CA VAL A 531 -17.79 25.06 -19.72
C VAL A 531 -18.89 26.03 -19.27
N ALA A 532 -18.72 26.65 -18.11
CA ALA A 532 -19.71 27.58 -17.56
C ALA A 532 -19.90 28.84 -18.43
N ALA A 533 -18.84 29.27 -19.15
CA ALA A 533 -18.91 30.41 -20.06
C ALA A 533 -19.60 30.07 -21.40
N ASN A 534 -19.60 28.81 -21.83
CA ASN A 534 -20.07 28.44 -23.18
C ASN A 534 -21.40 27.64 -23.17
N TYR A 535 -21.81 27.07 -22.01
CA TYR A 535 -22.99 26.23 -21.92
C TYR A 535 -23.89 26.65 -20.74
N PRO A 536 -25.23 26.59 -20.88
CA PRO A 536 -26.13 26.85 -19.77
C PRO A 536 -26.14 25.70 -18.76
N GLY A 537 -25.98 26.01 -17.48
CA GLY A 537 -26.06 25.02 -16.40
C GLY A 537 -27.50 24.79 -15.94
N THR A 538 -27.86 23.54 -15.70
CA THR A 538 -29.16 23.11 -15.16
C THR A 538 -28.94 22.34 -13.88
N MET A 539 -29.77 22.57 -12.86
CA MET A 539 -29.70 21.83 -11.59
C MET A 539 -30.43 20.49 -11.72
N ILE A 540 -29.71 19.39 -11.52
CA ILE A 540 -30.26 18.03 -11.52
C ILE A 540 -29.79 17.31 -10.25
N GLY A 541 -30.74 16.95 -9.38
CA GLY A 541 -30.46 16.22 -8.15
C GLY A 541 -29.45 16.89 -7.21
N GLY A 542 -29.30 18.22 -7.28
CA GLY A 542 -28.38 18.99 -6.45
C GLY A 542 -27.00 19.25 -7.05
N SER A 543 -26.73 18.74 -8.27
CA SER A 543 -25.53 19.02 -9.05
C SER A 543 -25.84 19.96 -10.22
N THR A 544 -24.91 20.85 -10.58
CA THR A 544 -25.03 21.66 -11.80
C THR A 544 -24.53 20.83 -12.98
N VAL A 545 -25.39 20.66 -13.97
CA VAL A 545 -25.14 19.84 -15.16
C VAL A 545 -25.20 20.73 -16.40
N TYR A 546 -24.16 20.65 -17.22
CA TYR A 546 -24.05 21.38 -18.48
C TYR A 546 -24.18 20.37 -19.63
N ARG A 547 -25.10 20.59 -20.55
CA ARG A 547 -25.21 19.77 -21.76
C ARG A 547 -24.24 20.27 -22.82
N LEU A 548 -23.30 19.40 -23.24
CA LEU A 548 -22.22 19.75 -24.20
C LEU A 548 -22.53 19.30 -25.65
N SER A 549 -23.41 18.31 -25.82
CA SER A 549 -23.81 17.76 -27.13
C SER A 549 -25.30 17.50 -27.21
#